data_a08bed8020f73744163a4ce832b6f994
#
_entry.id   a08bed8020f73744163a4ce832b6f994
#
_cell.length_a   1.000
_cell.length_b   1.000
_cell.length_c   1.000
_cell.angle_alpha   90.00
_cell.angle_beta   90.00
_cell.angle_gamma   90.00
#
_symmetry.space_group_name_H-M   'P 1'
#
loop_
_entity.id
_entity.type
_entity.pdbx_description
1 polymer ?
#
loop_
_entity_poly.entity_id
_entity_poly.type
_entity_poly.pdbx_seq_one_letter_code
_entity_poly.pdbx_strand_id
1 'polypeptide(L)'
;MKLYGNDHSPWVQAVMLGLHEEKRSYERSTVPSIEVFRQWGPMMPAAKMGNEPWFLESSAILERLGFAAVSEADMAAVRQAWTGVMHRADYVPRFWGEFSLASDPSPSVLERFARNFLRAFTILYFFTLIRFGVFARGYQDPENHGDAFIYWEQRLRAGEGAFVAGAKPDSLDFLLFGIVQCHCSIPVPTVVSLQTDPRLVEVRAWISTMQKRYEDYPSLYSGRYFQPHSSGPPPAAGLDQFAFWLGAVVSIALAPLTLLAIAFFVYRNTRLRGA
;
A
#
# COMPACT_ATOMS: atom_id res chain seq x y z
N MET A 1 14.61 -8.08 10.88
CA MET A 1 13.51 -7.10 11.09
C MET A 1 12.18 -7.80 10.92
N LYS A 2 11.12 -7.38 11.65
CA LYS A 2 9.74 -7.85 11.40
C LYS A 2 8.93 -6.71 10.83
N LEU A 3 8.09 -7.01 9.81
CA LEU A 3 7.21 -6.06 9.15
C LEU A 3 5.79 -6.62 9.14
N TYR A 4 4.82 -5.85 9.62
CA TYR A 4 3.41 -6.14 9.47
C TYR A 4 2.81 -5.26 8.38
N GLY A 5 2.11 -5.88 7.43
CA GLY A 5 1.31 -5.22 6.43
C GLY A 5 1.13 -6.01 5.14
N ASN A 6 0.08 -5.62 4.40
CA ASN A 6 -0.22 -6.14 3.07
C ASN A 6 0.52 -5.36 2.00
N ASP A 7 1.07 -6.04 1.01
CA ASP A 7 1.81 -5.45 -0.11
C ASP A 7 0.93 -4.67 -1.12
N HIS A 8 -0.38 -4.70 -0.97
CA HIS A 8 -1.30 -3.78 -1.65
C HIS A 8 -1.32 -2.37 -1.03
N SER A 9 -0.86 -2.24 0.23
CA SER A 9 -0.80 -0.94 0.89
C SER A 9 0.36 -0.11 0.35
N PRO A 10 0.14 1.16 -0.07
CA PRO A 10 1.20 2.01 -0.59
C PRO A 10 2.30 2.24 0.45
N TRP A 11 1.91 2.35 1.71
CA TRP A 11 2.81 2.60 2.83
C TRP A 11 3.68 1.39 3.17
N VAL A 12 3.12 0.17 3.01
CA VAL A 12 3.87 -1.09 3.16
C VAL A 12 4.82 -1.27 1.99
N GLN A 13 4.37 -0.97 0.76
CA GLN A 13 5.21 -1.00 -0.44
C GLN A 13 6.43 -0.08 -0.30
N ALA A 14 6.24 1.14 0.21
CA ALA A 14 7.34 2.07 0.43
C ALA A 14 8.43 1.48 1.34
N VAL A 15 8.02 0.88 2.47
CA VAL A 15 8.96 0.24 3.40
C VAL A 15 9.63 -0.99 2.78
N MET A 16 8.88 -1.81 2.05
CA MET A 16 9.44 -3.00 1.37
C MET A 16 10.46 -2.61 0.30
N LEU A 17 10.21 -1.54 -0.45
CA LEU A 17 11.15 -0.99 -1.43
C LEU A 17 12.43 -0.48 -0.76
N GLY A 18 12.31 0.27 0.33
CA GLY A 18 13.49 0.71 1.10
C GLY A 18 14.29 -0.46 1.67
N LEU A 19 13.63 -1.51 2.16
CA LEU A 19 14.30 -2.74 2.62
C LEU A 19 15.00 -3.48 1.47
N HIS A 20 14.38 -3.51 0.29
CA HIS A 20 14.95 -4.10 -0.91
C HIS A 20 16.19 -3.32 -1.38
N GLU A 21 16.12 -1.99 -1.42
CA GLU A 21 17.25 -1.11 -1.76
C GLU A 21 18.44 -1.37 -0.85
N GLU A 22 18.22 -1.46 0.46
CA GLU A 22 19.24 -1.73 1.47
C GLU A 22 19.64 -3.22 1.55
N LYS A 23 19.05 -4.09 0.73
CA LYS A 23 19.26 -5.56 0.76
C LYS A 23 19.11 -6.15 2.16
N ARG A 24 18.18 -5.60 2.95
CA ARG A 24 17.89 -6.06 4.31
C ARG A 24 16.87 -7.17 4.31
N SER A 25 17.21 -8.29 4.96
CA SER A 25 16.28 -9.38 5.19
C SER A 25 15.23 -9.00 6.25
N TYR A 26 13.99 -9.42 6.02
CA TYR A 26 12.87 -9.18 6.93
C TYR A 26 11.85 -10.33 6.88
N GLU A 27 11.16 -10.52 7.98
CA GLU A 27 10.00 -11.41 8.09
C GLU A 27 8.73 -10.57 7.96
N ARG A 28 7.87 -10.88 6.97
CA ARG A 28 6.60 -10.18 6.77
C ARG A 28 5.41 -11.02 7.24
N SER A 29 4.44 -10.36 7.88
CA SER A 29 3.14 -10.92 8.19
C SER A 29 2.02 -10.02 7.66
N THR A 30 0.98 -10.62 7.09
CA THR A 30 -0.24 -9.92 6.63
C THR A 30 -1.28 -9.77 7.74
N VAL A 31 -1.03 -10.37 8.91
CA VAL A 31 -1.87 -10.26 10.11
C VAL A 31 -1.07 -9.59 11.22
N PRO A 32 -1.64 -8.62 11.95
CA PRO A 32 -0.94 -7.96 13.04
C PRO A 32 -0.64 -8.95 14.18
N SER A 33 0.53 -8.78 14.81
CA SER A 33 0.79 -9.47 16.09
C SER A 33 -0.20 -8.99 17.16
N ILE A 34 -0.37 -9.76 18.23
CA ILE A 34 -1.23 -9.37 19.37
C ILE A 34 -0.80 -8.00 19.93
N GLU A 35 0.49 -7.73 19.99
CA GLU A 35 1.06 -6.47 20.46
C GLU A 35 0.64 -5.30 19.57
N VAL A 36 0.84 -5.42 18.26
CA VAL A 36 0.41 -4.42 17.25
C VAL A 36 -1.10 -4.22 17.30
N PHE A 37 -1.87 -5.31 17.34
CA PHE A 37 -3.33 -5.26 17.34
C PHE A 37 -3.89 -4.58 18.58
N ARG A 38 -3.33 -4.84 19.76
CA ARG A 38 -3.73 -4.17 21.00
C ARG A 38 -3.43 -2.68 20.98
N GLN A 39 -2.32 -2.28 20.35
CA GLN A 39 -1.89 -0.89 20.37
C GLN A 39 -2.56 -0.07 19.26
N TRP A 40 -2.66 -0.58 18.03
CA TRP A 40 -3.11 0.18 16.87
C TRP A 40 -4.19 -0.51 16.03
N GLY A 41 -4.65 -1.70 16.43
CA GLY A 41 -5.57 -2.49 15.60
C GLY A 41 -4.89 -2.97 14.32
N PRO A 42 -5.60 -2.98 13.18
CA PRO A 42 -5.06 -3.44 11.91
C PRO A 42 -4.26 -2.38 11.13
N MET A 43 -3.87 -1.26 11.75
CA MET A 43 -3.11 -0.19 11.08
C MET A 43 -1.74 -0.70 10.62
N MET A 44 -1.34 -0.31 9.39
CA MET A 44 -0.10 -0.73 8.74
C MET A 44 0.55 0.43 7.96
N PRO A 45 1.88 0.37 7.72
CA PRO A 45 2.83 -0.64 8.18
C PRO A 45 3.18 -0.49 9.65
N ALA A 46 3.49 -1.60 10.32
CA ALA A 46 4.19 -1.58 11.59
C ALA A 46 5.48 -2.38 11.48
N ALA A 47 6.54 -1.88 12.10
CA ALA A 47 7.85 -2.50 12.05
C ALA A 47 8.42 -2.74 13.44
N LYS A 48 9.28 -3.75 13.57
CA LYS A 48 10.05 -4.05 14.78
C LYS A 48 11.50 -4.35 14.40
N MET A 49 12.42 -3.58 14.93
CA MET A 49 13.86 -3.76 14.73
C MET A 49 14.47 -4.45 15.94
N GLY A 50 14.98 -5.70 15.74
CA GLY A 50 15.56 -6.47 16.83
C GLY A 50 14.61 -6.62 18.02
N ASN A 51 15.04 -6.18 19.20
CA ASN A 51 14.26 -6.23 20.45
C ASN A 51 13.51 -4.93 20.77
N GLU A 52 13.55 -3.93 19.86
CA GLU A 52 12.81 -2.67 20.05
C GLU A 52 11.29 -2.91 20.06
N PRO A 53 10.50 -1.99 20.66
CA PRO A 53 9.04 -2.04 20.53
C PRO A 53 8.62 -1.83 19.07
N TRP A 54 7.41 -2.30 18.73
CA TRP A 54 6.80 -2.00 17.43
C TRP A 54 6.56 -0.49 17.29
N PHE A 55 6.68 0.01 16.06
CA PHE A 55 6.37 1.38 15.71
C PHE A 55 5.67 1.46 14.36
N LEU A 56 4.85 2.49 14.16
CA LEU A 56 4.09 2.77 12.95
C LEU A 56 4.79 3.84 12.10
N GLU A 57 4.16 4.14 10.97
CA GLU A 57 4.44 5.19 9.99
C GLU A 57 5.60 4.85 9.05
N SER A 58 5.26 4.77 7.75
CA SER A 58 6.21 4.39 6.70
C SER A 58 7.41 5.34 6.61
N SER A 59 7.19 6.66 6.73
CA SER A 59 8.26 7.65 6.70
C SER A 59 9.23 7.48 7.89
N ALA A 60 8.71 7.25 9.10
CA ALA A 60 9.54 7.00 10.28
C ALA A 60 10.31 5.67 10.19
N ILE A 61 9.70 4.66 9.54
CA ILE A 61 10.39 3.37 9.30
C ILE A 61 11.54 3.58 8.30
N LEU A 62 11.29 4.32 7.20
CA LEU A 62 12.31 4.63 6.20
C LEU A 62 13.46 5.45 6.81
N GLU A 63 13.16 6.45 7.63
CA GLU A 63 14.17 7.24 8.33
C GLU A 63 15.05 6.36 9.23
N ARG A 64 14.47 5.41 9.98
CA ARG A 64 15.24 4.46 10.79
C ARG A 64 16.05 3.45 9.95
N LEU A 65 15.68 3.24 8.69
CA LEU A 65 16.48 2.46 7.74
C LEU A 65 17.69 3.25 7.20
N GLY A 66 17.74 4.57 7.45
CA GLY A 66 18.84 5.47 7.04
C GLY A 66 18.50 6.36 5.85
N PHE A 67 17.24 6.38 5.39
CA PHE A 67 16.78 7.26 4.33
C PHE A 67 16.43 8.66 4.87
N ALA A 68 16.31 9.65 4.00
CA ALA A 68 16.04 11.03 4.38
C ALA A 68 14.65 11.16 5.04
N ALA A 69 14.57 12.03 6.03
CA ALA A 69 13.29 12.44 6.62
C ALA A 69 12.43 13.17 5.59
N VAL A 70 11.12 12.96 5.64
CA VAL A 70 10.16 13.56 4.71
C VAL A 70 9.44 14.71 5.39
N SER A 71 9.37 15.87 4.74
CA SER A 71 8.64 17.02 5.24
C SER A 71 7.12 16.78 5.29
N GLU A 72 6.40 17.50 6.16
CA GLU A 72 4.94 17.41 6.22
C GLU A 72 4.28 17.83 4.89
N ALA A 73 4.83 18.81 4.19
CA ALA A 73 4.34 19.27 2.90
C ALA A 73 4.50 18.17 1.83
N ASP A 74 5.65 17.50 1.77
CA ASP A 74 5.88 16.39 0.86
C ASP A 74 4.98 15.20 1.19
N MET A 75 4.79 14.88 2.48
CA MET A 75 3.84 13.83 2.90
C MET A 75 2.40 14.16 2.53
N ALA A 76 2.00 15.44 2.58
CA ALA A 76 0.67 15.87 2.13
C ALA A 76 0.51 15.64 0.62
N ALA A 77 1.52 15.99 -0.18
CA ALA A 77 1.54 15.74 -1.63
C ALA A 77 1.51 14.25 -1.98
N VAL A 78 2.26 13.41 -1.25
CA VAL A 78 2.20 11.94 -1.39
C VAL A 78 0.79 11.42 -1.10
N ARG A 79 0.16 11.87 -0.01
CA ARG A 79 -1.21 11.47 0.35
C ARG A 79 -2.22 11.91 -0.69
N GLN A 80 -2.04 13.07 -1.31
CA GLN A 80 -2.88 13.53 -2.41
C GLN A 80 -2.78 12.61 -3.64
N ALA A 81 -1.58 12.13 -3.99
CA ALA A 81 -1.39 11.17 -5.07
C ALA A 81 -2.15 9.84 -4.83
N TRP A 82 -2.35 9.44 -3.57
CA TRP A 82 -3.11 8.24 -3.20
C TRP A 82 -4.63 8.38 -3.36
N THR A 83 -5.15 9.58 -3.54
CA THR A 83 -6.59 9.87 -3.63
C THR A 83 -7.32 9.03 -4.70
N GLY A 84 -6.61 8.59 -5.76
CA GLY A 84 -7.17 7.74 -6.81
C GLY A 84 -7.85 6.46 -6.32
N VAL A 85 -7.41 5.88 -5.20
CA VAL A 85 -8.04 4.69 -4.59
C VAL A 85 -9.44 4.99 -4.06
N MET A 86 -9.68 6.22 -3.60
CA MET A 86 -10.99 6.63 -3.06
C MET A 86 -12.05 6.78 -4.14
N HIS A 87 -11.64 7.02 -5.39
CA HIS A 87 -12.53 7.17 -6.55
C HIS A 87 -12.88 5.86 -7.22
N ARG A 88 -12.45 4.73 -6.66
CA ARG A 88 -12.77 3.42 -7.19
C ARG A 88 -14.25 3.09 -6.96
N ALA A 89 -15.01 3.00 -8.04
CA ALA A 89 -16.43 2.64 -8.02
C ALA A 89 -16.64 1.11 -8.02
N ASP A 90 -15.99 0.38 -7.09
CA ASP A 90 -16.08 -1.07 -7.06
C ASP A 90 -17.09 -1.58 -6.03
N TYR A 91 -17.70 -2.70 -6.36
CA TYR A 91 -18.47 -3.50 -5.44
C TYR A 91 -17.56 -4.51 -4.71
N VAL A 92 -18.02 -4.99 -3.56
CA VAL A 92 -17.24 -5.87 -2.66
C VAL A 92 -16.57 -7.07 -3.37
N PRO A 93 -17.24 -7.87 -4.22
CA PRO A 93 -16.60 -9.01 -4.87
C PRO A 93 -15.40 -8.64 -5.74
N ARG A 94 -15.46 -7.54 -6.47
CA ARG A 94 -14.33 -7.09 -7.31
C ARG A 94 -13.17 -6.58 -6.49
N PHE A 95 -13.45 -5.74 -5.48
CA PHE A 95 -12.43 -5.23 -4.58
C PHE A 95 -11.68 -6.38 -3.89
N TRP A 96 -12.40 -7.35 -3.32
CA TRP A 96 -11.79 -8.49 -2.67
C TRP A 96 -11.14 -9.47 -3.62
N GLY A 97 -11.68 -9.61 -4.85
CA GLY A 97 -11.08 -10.43 -5.89
C GLY A 97 -9.63 -10.04 -6.18
N GLU A 98 -9.34 -8.76 -6.25
CA GLU A 98 -7.96 -8.28 -6.45
C GLU A 98 -7.05 -8.65 -5.25
N PHE A 99 -7.54 -8.50 -4.03
CA PHE A 99 -6.76 -8.89 -2.84
C PHE A 99 -6.57 -10.40 -2.71
N SER A 100 -7.46 -11.23 -3.28
CA SER A 100 -7.31 -12.69 -3.27
C SER A 100 -6.15 -13.17 -4.13
N LEU A 101 -5.66 -12.35 -5.07
CA LEU A 101 -4.54 -12.72 -5.95
C LEU A 101 -3.18 -12.73 -5.24
N ALA A 102 -3.07 -12.12 -4.05
CA ALA A 102 -1.87 -12.16 -3.23
C ALA A 102 -2.02 -13.19 -2.09
N SER A 103 -0.92 -13.76 -1.64
CA SER A 103 -0.92 -14.69 -0.51
C SER A 103 0.02 -14.23 0.61
N ASP A 104 -0.15 -14.80 1.81
CA ASP A 104 0.78 -14.60 2.91
C ASP A 104 2.14 -15.24 2.57
N PRO A 105 3.26 -14.60 2.90
CA PRO A 105 4.60 -15.12 2.56
C PRO A 105 5.07 -16.27 3.49
N SER A 106 4.28 -16.70 4.48
CA SER A 106 4.70 -17.79 5.41
C SER A 106 5.02 -19.07 4.65
N PRO A 107 6.12 -19.77 4.98
CA PRO A 107 6.45 -21.06 4.41
C PRO A 107 5.53 -22.19 4.92
N SER A 108 4.94 -22.04 6.08
CA SER A 108 4.02 -23.03 6.67
C SER A 108 2.64 -22.96 6.00
N VAL A 109 2.18 -24.09 5.45
CA VAL A 109 0.85 -24.17 4.79
C VAL A 109 -0.28 -23.82 5.75
N LEU A 110 -0.24 -24.35 6.99
CA LEU A 110 -1.27 -24.07 8.00
C LEU A 110 -1.29 -22.60 8.42
N GLU A 111 -0.11 -22.04 8.66
CA GLU A 111 0.03 -20.64 9.02
C GLU A 111 -0.41 -19.74 7.87
N ARG A 112 -0.03 -20.05 6.63
CA ARG A 112 -0.44 -19.36 5.42
C ARG A 112 -1.96 -19.39 5.24
N PHE A 113 -2.59 -20.55 5.46
CA PHE A 113 -4.05 -20.68 5.44
C PHE A 113 -4.71 -19.78 6.49
N ALA A 114 -4.28 -19.86 7.75
CA ALA A 114 -4.83 -19.06 8.84
C ALA A 114 -4.64 -17.55 8.59
N ARG A 115 -3.46 -17.14 8.14
CA ARG A 115 -3.16 -15.73 7.84
C ARG A 115 -3.95 -15.20 6.64
N ASN A 116 -4.12 -15.99 5.57
CA ASN A 116 -4.95 -15.59 4.42
C ASN A 116 -6.43 -15.48 4.82
N PHE A 117 -6.94 -16.40 5.65
CA PHE A 117 -8.29 -16.31 6.20
C PHE A 117 -8.49 -15.00 7.01
N LEU A 118 -7.59 -14.70 7.95
CA LEU A 118 -7.65 -13.50 8.77
C LEU A 118 -7.40 -12.21 7.97
N ARG A 119 -6.61 -12.27 6.90
CA ARG A 119 -6.36 -11.13 6.02
C ARG A 119 -7.65 -10.57 5.42
N ALA A 120 -8.64 -11.41 5.15
CA ALA A 120 -9.94 -10.97 4.64
C ALA A 120 -10.65 -9.99 5.60
N PHE A 121 -10.53 -10.18 6.92
CA PHE A 121 -11.09 -9.24 7.92
C PHE A 121 -10.35 -7.90 7.90
N THR A 122 -9.03 -7.92 7.74
CA THR A 122 -8.22 -6.70 7.60
C THR A 122 -8.61 -5.92 6.34
N ILE A 123 -8.87 -6.62 5.23
CA ILE A 123 -9.32 -5.99 3.98
C ILE A 123 -10.73 -5.40 4.15
N LEU A 124 -11.65 -6.09 4.82
CA LEU A 124 -12.96 -5.52 5.14
C LEU A 124 -12.86 -4.23 5.97
N TYR A 125 -11.95 -4.20 6.95
CA TYR A 125 -11.68 -2.99 7.73
C TYR A 125 -11.30 -1.82 6.82
N PHE A 126 -10.32 -1.98 5.94
CA PHE A 126 -9.87 -0.91 5.04
C PHE A 126 -10.93 -0.55 3.98
N PHE A 127 -11.62 -1.53 3.42
CA PHE A 127 -12.73 -1.29 2.51
C PHE A 127 -13.79 -0.39 3.16
N THR A 128 -14.21 -0.73 4.37
CA THR A 128 -15.22 0.04 5.12
C THR A 128 -14.73 1.46 5.41
N LEU A 129 -13.45 1.63 5.82
CA LEU A 129 -12.87 2.96 6.06
C LEU A 129 -12.84 3.82 4.80
N ILE A 130 -12.43 3.24 3.66
CA ILE A 130 -12.40 3.95 2.38
C ILE A 130 -13.81 4.38 1.99
N ARG A 131 -14.79 3.47 2.04
CA ARG A 131 -16.18 3.78 1.67
C ARG A 131 -16.81 4.81 2.61
N PHE A 132 -16.56 4.70 3.91
CA PHE A 132 -17.01 5.70 4.86
C PHE A 132 -16.33 7.05 4.63
N GLY A 133 -15.03 7.07 4.35
CA GLY A 133 -14.30 8.30 4.04
C GLY A 133 -14.83 9.00 2.78
N VAL A 134 -15.11 8.23 1.72
CA VAL A 134 -15.73 8.74 0.49
C VAL A 134 -17.09 9.35 0.78
N PHE A 135 -17.95 8.63 1.51
CA PHE A 135 -19.29 9.10 1.89
C PHE A 135 -19.23 10.37 2.78
N ALA A 136 -18.43 10.33 3.85
CA ALA A 136 -18.39 11.42 4.84
C ALA A 136 -17.80 12.73 4.29
N ARG A 137 -16.91 12.64 3.30
CA ARG A 137 -16.23 13.79 2.68
C ARG A 137 -16.86 14.24 1.37
N GLY A 138 -17.86 13.51 0.87
CA GLY A 138 -18.51 13.84 -0.39
C GLY A 138 -17.56 13.82 -1.59
N TYR A 139 -16.58 12.90 -1.61
CA TYR A 139 -15.65 12.78 -2.72
C TYR A 139 -16.38 12.55 -4.03
N GLN A 140 -16.03 13.35 -5.03
CA GLN A 140 -16.47 13.19 -6.41
C GLN A 140 -15.26 12.80 -7.26
N ASP A 141 -15.52 12.10 -8.36
CA ASP A 141 -14.46 11.77 -9.31
C ASP A 141 -13.91 13.07 -9.91
N PRO A 142 -12.58 13.21 -9.99
CA PRO A 142 -11.98 14.36 -10.66
C PRO A 142 -12.22 14.28 -12.16
N GLU A 143 -12.18 15.41 -12.85
CA GLU A 143 -12.22 15.46 -14.33
C GLU A 143 -11.04 14.69 -14.93
N ASN A 144 -9.87 14.77 -14.30
CA ASN A 144 -8.69 14.03 -14.69
C ASN A 144 -7.97 13.46 -13.46
N HIS A 145 -7.88 12.13 -13.37
CA HIS A 145 -7.18 11.44 -12.29
C HIS A 145 -5.65 11.69 -12.30
N GLY A 146 -5.08 12.20 -13.38
CA GLY A 146 -3.67 12.60 -13.48
C GLY A 146 -3.34 13.88 -12.70
N ASP A 147 -4.34 14.69 -12.35
CA ASP A 147 -4.12 15.96 -11.63
C ASP A 147 -3.38 15.78 -10.30
N ALA A 148 -3.59 14.65 -9.62
CA ALA A 148 -2.90 14.31 -8.39
C ALA A 148 -1.38 14.12 -8.55
N PHE A 149 -0.89 13.99 -9.80
CA PHE A 149 0.53 13.78 -10.11
C PHE A 149 1.20 15.01 -10.76
N ILE A 150 0.48 16.10 -11.04
CA ILE A 150 1.05 17.30 -11.67
C ILE A 150 2.14 17.94 -10.82
N TYR A 151 1.98 17.96 -9.49
CA TYR A 151 3.02 18.44 -8.57
C TYR A 151 4.33 17.64 -8.74
N TRP A 152 4.23 16.33 -8.88
CA TRP A 152 5.39 15.43 -9.06
C TRP A 152 6.01 15.57 -10.45
N GLU A 153 5.19 15.78 -11.48
CA GLU A 153 5.67 16.07 -12.83
C GLU A 153 6.54 17.34 -12.85
N GLN A 154 6.06 18.40 -12.20
CA GLN A 154 6.80 19.66 -12.11
C GLN A 154 8.10 19.50 -11.31
N ARG A 155 8.06 18.76 -10.20
CA ARG A 155 9.22 18.51 -9.35
C ARG A 155 10.30 17.68 -10.08
N LEU A 156 9.90 16.65 -10.80
CA LEU A 156 10.80 15.83 -11.61
C LEU A 156 11.42 16.63 -12.74
N ARG A 157 10.63 17.46 -13.42
CA ARG A 157 11.11 18.35 -14.49
C ARG A 157 12.11 19.40 -14.00
N ALA A 158 11.94 19.93 -12.80
CA ALA A 158 12.83 20.92 -12.19
C ALA A 158 14.08 20.28 -11.55
N GLY A 159 14.07 18.98 -11.29
CA GLY A 159 15.18 18.26 -10.67
C GLY A 159 16.30 17.95 -11.66
N GLU A 160 17.52 17.81 -11.13
CA GLU A 160 18.71 17.46 -11.94
C GLU A 160 18.96 15.94 -12.01
N GLY A 161 18.11 15.11 -11.37
CA GLY A 161 18.29 13.67 -11.23
C GLY A 161 17.18 12.84 -11.85
N ALA A 162 17.40 11.51 -11.92
CA ALA A 162 16.41 10.55 -12.43
C ALA A 162 15.32 10.18 -11.40
N PHE A 163 15.45 10.66 -10.15
CA PHE A 163 14.55 10.38 -9.04
C PHE A 163 14.00 11.67 -8.44
N VAL A 164 12.88 11.57 -7.72
CA VAL A 164 12.27 12.71 -7.00
C VAL A 164 13.25 13.30 -5.98
N ALA A 165 14.06 12.45 -5.37
CA ALA A 165 15.09 12.85 -4.41
C ALA A 165 16.43 13.29 -5.06
N GLY A 166 16.60 13.16 -6.39
CA GLY A 166 17.81 13.55 -7.12
C GLY A 166 18.51 12.38 -7.83
N ALA A 167 19.78 12.16 -7.55
CA ALA A 167 20.60 11.16 -8.27
C ALA A 167 20.33 9.69 -7.84
N LYS A 168 19.77 9.49 -6.63
CA LYS A 168 19.44 8.18 -6.07
C LYS A 168 18.02 8.21 -5.49
N PRO A 169 17.32 7.07 -5.48
CA PRO A 169 16.02 7.00 -4.83
C PRO A 169 16.16 7.15 -3.32
N ASP A 170 15.18 7.79 -2.70
CA ASP A 170 15.12 8.00 -1.26
C ASP A 170 13.65 7.87 -0.77
N SER A 171 13.37 8.20 0.47
CA SER A 171 12.04 8.09 1.11
C SER A 171 10.90 8.58 0.23
N LEU A 172 11.05 9.73 -0.46
CA LEU A 172 10.02 10.28 -1.34
C LEU A 172 9.76 9.39 -2.55
N ASP A 173 10.81 8.84 -3.16
CA ASP A 173 10.67 7.92 -4.28
C ASP A 173 9.95 6.65 -3.86
N PHE A 174 10.31 6.08 -2.69
CA PHE A 174 9.65 4.88 -2.19
C PHE A 174 8.19 5.12 -1.84
N LEU A 175 7.87 6.25 -1.21
CA LEU A 175 6.49 6.60 -0.86
C LEU A 175 5.64 6.81 -2.10
N LEU A 176 6.12 7.59 -3.07
CA LEU A 176 5.40 7.86 -4.31
C LEU A 176 5.28 6.61 -5.18
N PHE A 177 6.37 5.82 -5.30
CA PHE A 177 6.32 4.57 -6.07
C PHE A 177 5.44 3.52 -5.37
N GLY A 178 5.39 3.52 -4.05
CA GLY A 178 4.42 2.74 -3.27
C GLY A 178 2.97 3.07 -3.62
N ILE A 179 2.65 4.35 -3.89
CA ILE A 179 1.34 4.75 -4.42
C ILE A 179 1.08 4.14 -5.80
N VAL A 180 2.06 4.21 -6.70
CA VAL A 180 1.95 3.60 -8.04
C VAL A 180 1.75 2.08 -7.93
N GLN A 181 2.51 1.39 -7.06
CA GLN A 181 2.33 -0.04 -6.81
C GLN A 181 0.92 -0.37 -6.30
N CYS A 182 0.41 0.43 -5.35
CA CYS A 182 -0.96 0.28 -4.83
C CYS A 182 -2.00 0.43 -5.94
N HIS A 183 -1.89 1.48 -6.75
CA HIS A 183 -2.81 1.72 -7.88
C HIS A 183 -2.78 0.58 -8.90
N CYS A 184 -1.63 -0.02 -9.15
CA CYS A 184 -1.47 -1.15 -10.07
C CYS A 184 -1.92 -2.48 -9.45
N SER A 185 -1.76 -2.67 -8.15
CA SER A 185 -2.17 -3.89 -7.45
C SER A 185 -3.68 -4.03 -7.34
N ILE A 186 -4.38 -2.89 -7.26
CA ILE A 186 -5.83 -2.76 -7.25
C ILE A 186 -6.17 -1.74 -8.33
N PRO A 187 -6.26 -2.12 -9.62
CA PRO A 187 -6.36 -1.17 -10.72
C PRO A 187 -7.45 -0.13 -10.52
N VAL A 188 -7.06 1.12 -10.50
CA VAL A 188 -7.93 2.30 -10.33
C VAL A 188 -7.82 3.19 -11.57
N PRO A 189 -8.78 4.11 -11.82
CA PRO A 189 -8.75 4.99 -12.99
C PRO A 189 -7.45 5.78 -13.15
N THR A 190 -6.79 6.12 -12.06
CA THR A 190 -5.48 6.79 -12.04
C THR A 190 -4.40 6.06 -12.84
N VAL A 191 -4.44 4.72 -12.91
CA VAL A 191 -3.46 3.94 -13.71
C VAL A 191 -3.53 4.32 -15.18
N VAL A 192 -4.75 4.49 -15.72
CA VAL A 192 -4.95 4.90 -17.12
C VAL A 192 -4.38 6.30 -17.34
N SER A 193 -4.63 7.26 -16.43
CA SER A 193 -4.07 8.61 -16.51
C SER A 193 -2.55 8.59 -16.44
N LEU A 194 -1.95 7.81 -15.54
CA LEU A 194 -0.49 7.65 -15.48
C LEU A 194 0.10 7.10 -16.78
N GLN A 195 -0.62 6.21 -17.48
CA GLN A 195 -0.18 5.65 -18.75
C GLN A 195 -0.33 6.64 -19.92
N THR A 196 -1.43 7.42 -19.96
CA THR A 196 -1.88 8.10 -21.18
C THR A 196 -1.95 9.63 -21.10
N ASP A 197 -1.96 10.24 -19.90
CA ASP A 197 -2.04 11.69 -19.76
C ASP A 197 -0.79 12.36 -20.36
N PRO A 198 -0.93 13.18 -21.41
CA PRO A 198 0.21 13.82 -22.08
C PRO A 198 0.98 14.78 -21.18
N ARG A 199 0.39 15.23 -20.07
CA ARG A 199 1.03 16.13 -19.10
C ARG A 199 2.03 15.43 -18.18
N LEU A 200 1.97 14.09 -18.06
CA LEU A 200 2.75 13.27 -17.10
C LEU A 200 3.92 12.55 -17.78
N VAL A 201 4.78 13.29 -18.50
CA VAL A 201 5.93 12.74 -19.24
C VAL A 201 7.04 12.29 -18.29
N GLU A 202 7.45 13.18 -17.36
CA GLU A 202 8.54 12.93 -16.42
C GLU A 202 8.12 11.88 -15.36
N VAL A 203 6.86 11.91 -14.94
CA VAL A 203 6.33 10.87 -14.03
C VAL A 203 6.42 9.49 -14.68
N ARG A 204 6.07 9.33 -15.97
CA ARG A 204 6.22 8.05 -16.68
C ARG A 204 7.67 7.63 -16.84
N ALA A 205 8.56 8.57 -17.17
CA ALA A 205 9.99 8.32 -17.25
C ALA A 205 10.56 7.85 -15.90
N TRP A 206 10.17 8.52 -14.82
CA TRP A 206 10.52 8.14 -13.46
C TRP A 206 9.97 6.77 -13.08
N ILE A 207 8.70 6.44 -13.37
CA ILE A 207 8.13 5.11 -13.15
C ILE A 207 8.97 4.05 -13.87
N SER A 208 9.35 4.28 -15.12
CA SER A 208 10.18 3.36 -15.91
C SER A 208 11.57 3.18 -15.29
N THR A 209 12.15 4.25 -14.75
CA THR A 209 13.44 4.22 -14.05
C THR A 209 13.35 3.41 -12.77
N MET A 210 12.30 3.62 -11.97
CA MET A 210 12.05 2.85 -10.75
C MET A 210 11.84 1.36 -11.07
N GLN A 211 11.07 1.03 -12.11
CA GLN A 211 10.86 -0.36 -12.52
C GLN A 211 12.14 -1.06 -12.96
N LYS A 212 12.98 -0.36 -13.74
CA LYS A 212 14.26 -0.92 -14.18
C LYS A 212 15.19 -1.17 -12.99
N ARG A 213 15.20 -0.27 -12.00
CA ARG A 213 16.01 -0.41 -10.79
C ARG A 213 15.57 -1.57 -9.91
N TYR A 214 14.27 -1.82 -9.85
CA TYR A 214 13.64 -2.82 -8.98
C TYR A 214 13.02 -3.97 -9.78
N GLU A 215 13.63 -4.35 -10.92
CA GLU A 215 13.09 -5.41 -11.79
C GLU A 215 13.01 -6.79 -11.10
N ASP A 216 13.88 -7.03 -10.12
CA ASP A 216 13.91 -8.23 -9.29
C ASP A 216 13.05 -8.12 -8.01
N TYR A 217 12.37 -7.00 -7.80
CA TYR A 217 11.50 -6.80 -6.64
C TYR A 217 10.23 -7.67 -6.76
N PRO A 218 9.97 -8.59 -5.80
CA PRO A 218 8.94 -9.62 -5.96
C PRO A 218 7.50 -9.09 -5.95
N SER A 219 7.28 -7.87 -5.46
CA SER A 219 5.95 -7.23 -5.40
C SER A 219 5.82 -6.07 -6.39
N LEU A 220 6.46 -6.15 -7.56
CA LEU A 220 6.46 -5.11 -8.59
C LEU A 220 5.15 -5.15 -9.41
N TYR A 221 4.04 -4.69 -8.83
CA TYR A 221 2.72 -4.66 -9.48
C TYR A 221 2.68 -3.78 -10.73
N SER A 222 3.40 -2.65 -10.73
CA SER A 222 3.49 -1.73 -11.86
C SER A 222 4.12 -2.35 -13.11
N GLY A 223 4.90 -3.41 -12.96
CA GLY A 223 5.54 -4.10 -14.07
C GLY A 223 4.58 -4.69 -15.12
N ARG A 224 3.29 -4.79 -14.81
CA ARG A 224 2.24 -5.19 -15.77
C ARG A 224 1.70 -4.04 -16.63
N TYR A 225 1.94 -2.81 -16.23
CA TYR A 225 1.30 -1.62 -16.79
C TYR A 225 2.26 -0.65 -17.47
N PHE A 226 3.54 -0.68 -17.10
CA PHE A 226 4.55 0.27 -17.58
C PHE A 226 5.78 -0.45 -18.12
N GLN A 227 6.60 0.25 -18.89
CA GLN A 227 7.89 -0.22 -19.39
C GLN A 227 9.01 0.01 -18.34
N PRO A 228 10.00 -0.90 -18.20
CA PRO A 228 10.02 -2.23 -18.81
C PRO A 228 8.96 -3.15 -18.19
N HIS A 229 8.34 -4.00 -19.02
CA HIS A 229 7.35 -4.96 -18.53
C HIS A 229 8.01 -6.09 -17.75
N SER A 230 7.45 -6.38 -16.57
CA SER A 230 7.76 -7.59 -15.80
C SER A 230 6.51 -8.46 -15.65
N SER A 231 6.68 -9.72 -15.23
CA SER A 231 5.55 -10.62 -14.99
C SER A 231 4.66 -10.20 -13.80
N GLY A 232 5.10 -9.24 -13.00
CA GLY A 232 4.47 -8.88 -11.74
C GLY A 232 4.57 -9.98 -10.67
N PRO A 233 3.97 -9.81 -9.49
CA PRO A 233 3.96 -10.83 -8.44
C PRO A 233 3.26 -12.10 -8.92
N PRO A 234 3.73 -13.30 -8.50
CA PRO A 234 3.07 -14.55 -8.81
C PRO A 234 1.67 -14.59 -8.17
N PRO A 235 0.68 -15.21 -8.85
CA PRO A 235 -0.65 -15.34 -8.29
C PRO A 235 -0.64 -16.27 -7.06
N ALA A 236 -1.56 -16.03 -6.13
CA ALA A 236 -1.76 -16.88 -4.97
C ALA A 236 -2.18 -18.30 -5.38
N ALA A 237 -1.69 -19.32 -4.68
CA ALA A 237 -2.10 -20.70 -4.86
C ALA A 237 -3.61 -20.89 -4.59
N GLY A 238 -4.23 -21.91 -5.20
CA GLY A 238 -5.67 -22.14 -5.04
C GLY A 238 -6.13 -22.31 -3.59
N LEU A 239 -5.33 -22.96 -2.73
CA LEU A 239 -5.63 -23.10 -1.31
C LEU A 239 -5.59 -21.74 -0.59
N ASP A 240 -4.66 -20.87 -0.94
CA ASP A 240 -4.53 -19.54 -0.35
C ASP A 240 -5.70 -18.63 -0.76
N GLN A 241 -6.13 -18.71 -2.02
CA GLN A 241 -7.34 -18.03 -2.50
C GLN A 241 -8.59 -18.56 -1.81
N PHE A 242 -8.72 -19.88 -1.65
CA PHE A 242 -9.84 -20.49 -0.93
C PHE A 242 -9.90 -20.02 0.52
N ALA A 243 -8.75 -20.00 1.23
CA ALA A 243 -8.68 -19.53 2.61
C ALA A 243 -9.11 -18.05 2.72
N PHE A 244 -8.66 -17.21 1.80
CA PHE A 244 -9.05 -15.79 1.74
C PHE A 244 -10.56 -15.63 1.52
N TRP A 245 -11.13 -16.30 0.52
CA TRP A 245 -12.56 -16.20 0.22
C TRP A 245 -13.45 -16.79 1.33
N LEU A 246 -13.01 -17.87 1.98
CA LEU A 246 -13.69 -18.39 3.16
C LEU A 246 -13.70 -17.34 4.29
N GLY A 247 -12.57 -16.69 4.54
CA GLY A 247 -12.48 -15.56 5.48
C GLY A 247 -13.38 -14.40 5.09
N ALA A 248 -13.48 -14.09 3.79
CA ALA A 248 -14.36 -13.04 3.26
C ALA A 248 -15.84 -13.35 3.55
N VAL A 249 -16.29 -14.57 3.26
CA VAL A 249 -17.67 -15.01 3.54
C VAL A 249 -17.97 -14.94 5.05
N VAL A 250 -17.06 -15.43 5.88
CA VAL A 250 -17.23 -15.40 7.34
C VAL A 250 -17.24 -13.96 7.87
N SER A 251 -16.40 -13.07 7.37
CA SER A 251 -16.37 -11.66 7.79
C SER A 251 -17.64 -10.91 7.41
N ILE A 252 -18.26 -11.23 6.26
CA ILE A 252 -19.56 -10.70 5.85
C ILE A 252 -20.69 -11.28 6.74
N ALA A 253 -20.67 -12.59 6.99
CA ALA A 253 -21.66 -13.23 7.86
C ALA A 253 -21.63 -12.65 9.29
N LEU A 254 -20.45 -12.26 9.76
CA LEU A 254 -20.24 -11.60 11.06
C LEU A 254 -20.28 -10.06 10.96
N ALA A 255 -20.83 -9.49 9.89
CA ALA A 255 -20.79 -8.03 9.64
C ALA A 255 -21.25 -7.17 10.83
N PRO A 256 -22.30 -7.49 11.60
CA PRO A 256 -22.69 -6.68 12.77
C PRO A 256 -21.56 -6.56 13.82
N LEU A 257 -20.83 -7.66 14.09
CA LEU A 257 -19.73 -7.67 15.05
C LEU A 257 -18.47 -7.02 14.45
N THR A 258 -18.17 -7.30 13.20
CA THR A 258 -16.98 -6.74 12.53
C THR A 258 -17.10 -5.22 12.34
N LEU A 259 -18.29 -4.69 12.02
CA LEU A 259 -18.53 -3.25 11.91
C LEU A 259 -18.41 -2.54 13.27
N LEU A 260 -18.90 -3.14 14.36
CA LEU A 260 -18.70 -2.62 15.71
C LEU A 260 -17.20 -2.56 16.08
N ALA A 261 -16.46 -3.62 15.77
CA ALA A 261 -15.00 -3.65 15.99
C ALA A 261 -14.29 -2.57 15.15
N ILE A 262 -14.68 -2.38 13.89
CA ILE A 262 -14.15 -1.31 13.02
C ILE A 262 -14.42 0.07 13.64
N ALA A 263 -15.65 0.34 14.05
CA ALA A 263 -16.02 1.62 14.69
C ALA A 263 -15.19 1.87 15.96
N PHE A 264 -15.02 0.84 16.80
CA PHE A 264 -14.18 0.93 17.99
C PHE A 264 -12.72 1.27 17.66
N PHE A 265 -12.09 0.59 16.69
CA PHE A 265 -10.70 0.88 16.31
C PHE A 265 -10.53 2.25 15.66
N VAL A 266 -11.49 2.68 14.83
CA VAL A 266 -11.49 4.04 14.26
C VAL A 266 -11.53 5.09 15.37
N TYR A 267 -12.47 4.96 16.29
CA TYR A 267 -12.61 5.88 17.42
C TYR A 267 -11.36 5.94 18.29
N ARG A 268 -10.78 4.78 18.60
CA ARG A 268 -9.55 4.69 19.39
C ARG A 268 -8.37 5.33 18.68
N ASN A 269 -8.18 5.04 17.38
CA ASN A 269 -7.04 5.56 16.61
C ASN A 269 -7.13 7.07 16.35
N THR A 270 -8.35 7.62 16.20
CA THR A 270 -8.53 9.08 16.10
C THR A 270 -8.15 9.78 17.40
N ARG A 271 -8.44 9.20 18.56
CA ARG A 271 -8.00 9.75 19.84
C ARG A 271 -6.47 9.71 20.02
N LEU A 272 -5.81 8.65 19.60
CA LEU A 272 -4.35 8.51 19.71
C LEU A 272 -3.58 9.45 18.77
N ARG A 273 -4.21 9.93 17.69
CA ARG A 273 -3.60 10.89 16.74
C ARG A 273 -3.91 12.36 17.10
N GLY A 274 -4.89 12.60 17.92
CA GLY A 274 -5.27 13.95 18.41
C GLY A 274 -4.69 14.31 19.79
N ALA A 275 -3.94 13.39 20.40
CA ALA A 275 -3.16 13.59 21.61
C ALA A 275 -1.66 13.61 21.28
#